data_e2deaff30c5f062a6e8bb73dad48fc23
#
_entry.id   e2deaff30c5f062a6e8bb73dad48fc23
#
_cell.length_a   1.000
_cell.length_b   1.000
_cell.length_c   1.000
_cell.angle_alpha   90.00
_cell.angle_beta   90.00
_cell.angle_gamma   90.00
#
_symmetry.space_group_name_H-M   'P 1'
#
loop_
_entity.id
_entity.type
_entity.pdbx_description
1 polymer ?
#
loop_
_entity_poly.entity_id
_entity_poly.type
_entity_poly.pdbx_seq_one_letter_code
_entity_poly.pdbx_strand_id
1 'polypeptide(L)'
;MKLIAHRGWSAGRDENTLAAFTRAVCDDRIAGVEFDVCHAADATTLVVSHDPPLHIENTPTLDAALSFLSQTNLELFVEIKETGLASVVIDKLVSSKVADRSVVFGFAAAARSFPWEGVRPVRLGVIVMCPWNLNRVVRAYAPDFLFLGWDARVWTRIAFRTWWSIFSLERCGRRHQLPLVAGIARRSDDLDWLSRQHVYGAVADIDPTMAA
;
A
#
# COMPACT_ATOMS: atom_id res chain seq x y z
N MET A 1 -11.88 -4.23 9.92
CA MET A 1 -10.97 -3.46 9.05
C MET A 1 -9.57 -3.57 9.60
N LYS A 2 -8.58 -3.93 8.78
CA LYS A 2 -7.16 -3.94 9.17
C LYS A 2 -6.59 -2.53 9.11
N LEU A 3 -5.73 -2.19 10.07
CA LEU A 3 -4.97 -0.94 10.05
C LEU A 3 -3.60 -1.21 9.41
N ILE A 4 -3.26 -0.43 8.39
CA ILE A 4 -2.04 -0.58 7.59
C ILE A 4 -1.24 0.71 7.77
N ALA A 5 -0.04 0.60 8.32
CA ALA A 5 0.83 1.75 8.55
C ALA A 5 1.43 2.23 7.23
N HIS A 6 1.08 3.45 6.80
CA HIS A 6 1.58 4.08 5.59
C HIS A 6 3.06 4.41 5.74
N ARG A 7 3.90 3.83 4.87
CA ARG A 7 5.37 3.96 4.90
C ARG A 7 6.00 3.59 6.24
N GLY A 8 5.40 2.60 6.90
CA GLY A 8 5.64 2.33 8.29
C GLY A 8 4.90 3.31 9.21
N TRP A 9 5.03 3.15 10.53
CA TRP A 9 4.51 4.15 11.47
C TRP A 9 5.51 5.30 11.56
N SER A 10 5.37 6.28 10.69
CA SER A 10 6.30 7.42 10.65
C SER A 10 6.01 8.40 11.79
N ALA A 11 7.08 8.95 12.36
CA ALA A 11 7.03 10.04 13.31
C ALA A 11 7.56 11.31 12.62
N GLY A 12 6.82 11.83 11.64
CA GLY A 12 7.17 13.03 10.89
C GLY A 12 7.98 12.77 9.62
N ARG A 13 9.33 12.81 9.68
CA ARG A 13 10.19 12.76 8.48
C ARG A 13 10.88 11.43 8.22
N ASP A 14 10.55 10.39 8.96
CA ASP A 14 11.22 9.09 8.88
C ASP A 14 10.38 8.02 8.17
N GLU A 15 9.56 8.43 7.22
CA GLU A 15 8.82 7.55 6.32
C GLU A 15 9.75 6.58 5.59
N ASN A 16 9.26 5.34 5.35
CA ASN A 16 10.02 4.32 4.62
C ASN A 16 11.36 3.95 5.27
N THR A 17 11.47 4.00 6.60
CA THR A 17 12.68 3.63 7.34
C THR A 17 12.48 2.40 8.22
N LEU A 18 13.58 1.73 8.60
CA LEU A 18 13.53 0.62 9.55
C LEU A 18 12.99 1.07 10.92
N ALA A 19 13.24 2.32 11.32
CA ALA A 19 12.70 2.88 12.56
C ALA A 19 11.17 3.00 12.51
N ALA A 20 10.61 3.46 11.39
CA ALA A 20 9.16 3.51 11.18
C ALA A 20 8.55 2.10 11.17
N PHE A 21 9.22 1.13 10.54
CA PHE A 21 8.77 -0.27 10.56
C PHE A 21 8.83 -0.89 11.96
N THR A 22 9.87 -0.58 12.74
CA THR A 22 9.98 -1.03 14.14
C THR A 22 8.79 -0.54 14.97
N ARG A 23 8.42 0.74 14.84
CA ARG A 23 7.24 1.26 15.54
C ARG A 23 5.94 0.58 15.12
N ALA A 24 5.79 0.30 13.82
CA ALA A 24 4.63 -0.44 13.33
C ALA A 24 4.54 -1.86 13.92
N VAL A 25 5.68 -2.55 14.05
CA VAL A 25 5.74 -3.90 14.66
C VAL A 25 5.41 -3.87 16.15
N CYS A 26 5.76 -2.79 16.86
CA CYS A 26 5.53 -2.65 18.29
C CYS A 26 4.08 -2.28 18.66
N ASP A 27 3.20 -2.06 17.68
CA ASP A 27 1.80 -1.72 17.93
C ASP A 27 0.86 -2.84 17.46
N ASP A 28 0.23 -3.52 18.41
CA ASP A 28 -0.68 -4.66 18.16
C ASP A 28 -1.92 -4.29 17.32
N ARG A 29 -2.24 -3.01 17.16
CA ARG A 29 -3.33 -2.54 16.31
C ARG A 29 -2.97 -2.62 14.83
N ILE A 30 -1.67 -2.60 14.49
CA ILE A 30 -1.17 -2.61 13.12
C ILE A 30 -1.17 -4.03 12.57
N ALA A 31 -1.94 -4.25 11.53
CA ALA A 31 -2.03 -5.55 10.85
C ALA A 31 -1.10 -5.67 9.64
N GLY A 32 -0.62 -4.55 9.11
CA GLY A 32 0.25 -4.52 7.96
C GLY A 32 1.03 -3.23 7.84
N VAL A 33 2.05 -3.26 7.01
CA VAL A 33 2.86 -2.10 6.65
C VAL A 33 2.82 -1.89 5.15
N GLU A 34 2.61 -0.67 4.76
CA GLU A 34 2.73 -0.22 3.38
C GLU A 34 4.08 0.50 3.22
N PHE A 35 4.74 0.28 2.10
CA PHE A 35 5.98 0.95 1.74
C PHE A 35 6.20 1.02 0.23
N ASP A 36 6.92 2.05 -0.18
CA ASP A 36 7.23 2.36 -1.56
C ASP A 36 8.54 1.72 -2.01
N VAL A 37 8.61 1.23 -3.26
CA VAL A 37 9.83 0.68 -3.86
C VAL A 37 10.14 1.38 -5.18
N CYS A 38 11.36 1.88 -5.30
CA CYS A 38 11.92 2.45 -6.52
C CYS A 38 13.43 2.11 -6.65
N HIS A 39 14.03 2.49 -7.79
CA HIS A 39 15.48 2.50 -7.89
C HIS A 39 16.10 3.70 -7.14
N ALA A 40 17.30 3.50 -6.63
CA ALA A 40 18.18 4.61 -6.24
C ALA A 40 18.68 5.35 -7.50
N ALA A 41 19.39 6.44 -7.30
CA ALA A 41 19.95 7.24 -8.40
C ALA A 41 20.95 6.47 -9.30
N ASP A 42 21.49 5.34 -8.83
CA ASP A 42 22.36 4.43 -9.59
C ASP A 42 21.59 3.55 -10.60
N ALA A 43 20.26 3.60 -10.60
CA ALA A 43 19.33 2.83 -11.42
C ALA A 43 19.52 1.29 -11.30
N THR A 44 20.18 0.81 -10.27
CA THR A 44 20.43 -0.63 -10.05
C THR A 44 20.01 -1.11 -8.66
N THR A 45 20.19 -0.27 -7.65
CA THR A 45 19.86 -0.60 -6.26
C THR A 45 18.38 -0.33 -6.00
N LEU A 46 17.64 -1.35 -5.57
CA LEU A 46 16.27 -1.16 -5.10
C LEU A 46 16.25 -0.65 -3.66
N VAL A 47 15.54 0.43 -3.45
CA VAL A 47 15.41 1.10 -2.16
C VAL A 47 13.95 1.25 -1.75
N VAL A 48 13.74 1.42 -0.46
CA VAL A 48 12.43 1.73 0.11
C VAL A 48 12.28 3.23 0.24
N SER A 49 11.71 3.84 -0.79
CA SER A 49 11.53 5.30 -0.88
C SER A 49 10.40 5.66 -1.83
N HIS A 50 9.70 6.76 -1.55
CA HIS A 50 8.66 7.28 -2.43
C HIS A 50 9.23 7.83 -3.75
N ASP A 51 10.32 8.56 -3.66
CA ASP A 51 11.03 9.13 -4.81
C ASP A 51 12.47 8.60 -4.81
N PRO A 52 13.12 8.49 -5.99
CA PRO A 52 14.52 8.11 -6.07
C PRO A 52 15.40 9.02 -5.22
N PRO A 53 16.08 8.50 -4.17
CA PRO A 53 16.91 9.32 -3.31
C PRO A 53 18.20 9.70 -4.02
N LEU A 54 18.64 10.96 -3.84
CA LEU A 54 19.94 11.43 -4.34
C LEU A 54 21.12 10.77 -3.59
N HIS A 55 20.90 10.43 -2.31
CA HIS A 55 21.87 9.78 -1.45
C HIS A 55 21.20 8.65 -0.70
N ILE A 56 21.79 7.46 -0.73
CA ILE A 56 21.23 6.24 -0.13
C ILE A 56 21.62 6.02 1.34
N GLU A 57 22.47 6.85 1.91
CA GLU A 57 23.07 6.64 3.24
C GLU A 57 22.04 6.41 4.37
N ASN A 58 20.85 7.03 4.26
CA ASN A 58 19.78 6.90 5.25
C ASN A 58 18.53 6.19 4.71
N THR A 59 18.59 5.66 3.49
CA THR A 59 17.47 4.99 2.83
C THR A 59 17.71 3.49 2.86
N PRO A 60 16.83 2.68 3.47
CA PRO A 60 17.03 1.24 3.49
C PRO A 60 16.91 0.67 2.08
N THR A 61 17.80 -0.26 1.74
CA THR A 61 17.61 -1.10 0.56
C THR A 61 16.39 -2.00 0.76
N LEU A 62 15.79 -2.44 -0.35
CA LEU A 62 14.69 -3.41 -0.27
C LEU A 62 15.11 -4.68 0.47
N ASP A 63 16.34 -5.17 0.25
CA ASP A 63 16.85 -6.37 0.94
C ASP A 63 16.96 -6.16 2.45
N ALA A 64 17.42 -5.00 2.90
CA ALA A 64 17.49 -4.66 4.33
C ALA A 64 16.08 -4.60 4.95
N ALA A 65 15.13 -3.96 4.26
CA ALA A 65 13.75 -3.89 4.70
C ALA A 65 13.10 -5.28 4.79
N LEU A 66 13.26 -6.12 3.77
CA LEU A 66 12.71 -7.47 3.75
C LEU A 66 13.38 -8.38 4.78
N SER A 67 14.68 -8.26 5.02
CA SER A 67 15.37 -8.97 6.09
C SER A 67 14.76 -8.67 7.46
N PHE A 68 14.44 -7.40 7.74
CA PHE A 68 13.75 -7.00 8.97
C PHE A 68 12.31 -7.50 9.00
N LEU A 69 11.53 -7.21 7.95
CA LEU A 69 10.09 -7.53 7.90
C LEU A 69 9.82 -9.04 7.85
N SER A 70 10.76 -9.86 7.36
CA SER A 70 10.62 -11.32 7.37
C SER A 70 10.51 -11.91 8.80
N GLN A 71 11.02 -11.21 9.80
CA GLN A 71 10.96 -11.60 11.21
C GLN A 71 9.61 -11.23 11.89
N THR A 72 8.69 -10.64 11.16
CA THR A 72 7.40 -10.14 11.67
C THR A 72 6.23 -10.92 11.07
N ASN A 73 5.02 -10.73 11.61
CA ASN A 73 3.78 -11.29 11.07
C ASN A 73 2.93 -10.25 10.31
N LEU A 74 3.45 -9.05 10.07
CA LEU A 74 2.72 -7.99 9.37
C LEU A 74 2.45 -8.39 7.91
N GLU A 75 1.27 -8.06 7.39
CA GLU A 75 1.04 -8.07 5.94
C GLU A 75 1.85 -6.96 5.26
N LEU A 76 2.41 -7.26 4.10
CA LEU A 76 3.26 -6.33 3.37
C LEU A 76 2.50 -5.79 2.15
N PHE A 77 2.35 -4.48 2.09
CA PHE A 77 1.73 -3.77 0.98
C PHE A 77 2.81 -2.97 0.26
N VAL A 78 3.27 -3.49 -0.88
CA VAL A 78 4.44 -2.99 -1.59
C VAL A 78 4.01 -2.18 -2.81
N GLU A 79 4.12 -0.85 -2.72
CA GLU A 79 3.82 0.03 -3.84
C GLU A 79 5.00 0.13 -4.81
N ILE A 80 4.76 -0.25 -6.06
CA ILE A 80 5.74 -0.12 -7.14
C ILE A 80 5.63 1.27 -7.77
N LYS A 81 6.69 2.05 -7.67
CA LYS A 81 6.72 3.43 -8.19
C LYS A 81 7.09 3.52 -9.67
N GLU A 82 7.74 2.50 -10.20
CA GLU A 82 8.30 2.50 -11.56
C GLU A 82 7.78 1.32 -12.39
N THR A 83 7.66 1.53 -13.69
CA THR A 83 7.29 0.46 -14.62
C THR A 83 8.45 -0.56 -14.74
N GLY A 84 8.12 -1.86 -14.71
CA GLY A 84 9.09 -2.94 -14.91
C GLY A 84 9.70 -3.51 -13.63
N LEU A 85 9.50 -2.89 -12.46
CA LEU A 85 10.07 -3.39 -11.20
C LEU A 85 9.35 -4.60 -10.60
N ALA A 86 8.10 -4.84 -10.95
CA ALA A 86 7.26 -5.80 -10.24
C ALA A 86 7.87 -7.20 -10.17
N SER A 87 8.42 -7.72 -11.27
CA SER A 87 8.98 -9.07 -11.29
C SER A 87 10.17 -9.23 -10.34
N VAL A 88 11.12 -8.30 -10.36
CA VAL A 88 12.29 -8.38 -9.48
C VAL A 88 11.91 -8.19 -8.00
N VAL A 89 10.93 -7.34 -7.70
CA VAL A 89 10.41 -7.16 -6.34
C VAL A 89 9.71 -8.44 -5.87
N ILE A 90 8.90 -9.07 -6.73
CA ILE A 90 8.23 -10.35 -6.41
C ILE A 90 9.26 -11.45 -6.12
N ASP A 91 10.32 -11.56 -6.93
CA ASP A 91 11.39 -12.54 -6.70
C ASP A 91 12.09 -12.33 -5.35
N LYS A 92 12.28 -11.07 -4.94
CA LYS A 92 12.82 -10.74 -3.62
C LYS A 92 11.85 -11.09 -2.48
N LEU A 93 10.55 -10.87 -2.65
CA LEU A 93 9.52 -11.29 -1.67
C LEU A 93 9.48 -12.80 -1.51
N VAL A 94 9.59 -13.54 -2.61
CA VAL A 94 9.64 -15.02 -2.59
C VAL A 94 10.90 -15.51 -1.89
N SER A 95 12.06 -14.99 -2.25
CA SER A 95 13.35 -15.38 -1.64
C SER A 95 13.41 -15.06 -0.15
N SER A 96 12.76 -13.98 0.28
CA SER A 96 12.62 -13.58 1.69
C SER A 96 11.51 -14.33 2.45
N LYS A 97 10.80 -15.26 1.79
CA LYS A 97 9.72 -16.08 2.36
C LYS A 97 8.55 -15.27 2.96
N VAL A 98 8.21 -14.16 2.32
CA VAL A 98 7.10 -13.27 2.75
C VAL A 98 6.03 -13.11 1.68
N ALA A 99 6.15 -13.80 0.55
CA ALA A 99 5.29 -13.66 -0.62
C ALA A 99 3.81 -13.94 -0.33
N ASP A 100 3.51 -14.95 0.48
CA ASP A 100 2.16 -15.40 0.86
C ASP A 100 1.34 -14.32 1.59
N ARG A 101 2.01 -13.42 2.31
CA ARG A 101 1.41 -12.31 3.05
C ARG A 101 1.67 -10.94 2.40
N SER A 102 2.15 -10.93 1.14
CA SER A 102 2.44 -9.70 0.41
C SER A 102 1.40 -9.39 -0.64
N VAL A 103 1.15 -8.10 -0.83
CA VAL A 103 0.39 -7.51 -1.92
C VAL A 103 1.30 -6.52 -2.66
N VAL A 104 1.59 -6.79 -3.93
CA VAL A 104 2.33 -5.86 -4.79
C VAL A 104 1.33 -5.04 -5.58
N PHE A 105 1.41 -3.73 -5.50
CA PHE A 105 0.42 -2.86 -6.12
C PHE A 105 1.07 -1.59 -6.68
N GLY A 106 0.29 -0.81 -7.42
CA GLY A 106 0.74 0.47 -7.95
C GLY A 106 -0.32 1.16 -8.78
N PHE A 107 0.00 2.34 -9.26
CA PHE A 107 -0.82 3.05 -10.25
C PHE A 107 -0.86 2.30 -11.58
N ALA A 108 -1.88 2.59 -12.40
CA ALA A 108 -2.09 1.93 -13.68
C ALA A 108 -0.86 1.94 -14.61
N ALA A 109 0.02 2.93 -14.51
CA ALA A 109 1.26 2.99 -15.28
C ALA A 109 2.23 1.86 -14.89
N ALA A 110 2.51 1.68 -13.60
CA ALA A 110 3.35 0.59 -13.10
C ALA A 110 2.67 -0.76 -13.27
N ALA A 111 1.37 -0.84 -12.98
CA ALA A 111 0.58 -2.06 -13.05
C ALA A 111 0.52 -2.69 -14.46
N ARG A 112 0.77 -1.94 -15.53
CA ARG A 112 0.85 -2.50 -16.89
C ARG A 112 1.95 -3.55 -17.05
N SER A 113 3.00 -3.46 -16.25
CA SER A 113 4.14 -4.39 -16.30
C SER A 113 4.06 -5.53 -15.28
N PHE A 114 2.96 -5.63 -14.52
CA PHE A 114 2.80 -6.69 -13.54
C PHE A 114 2.52 -8.04 -14.22
N PRO A 115 2.95 -9.15 -13.61
CA PRO A 115 2.69 -10.50 -14.14
C PRO A 115 1.25 -10.94 -13.84
N TRP A 116 0.29 -10.41 -14.59
CA TRP A 116 -1.13 -10.68 -14.38
C TRP A 116 -1.56 -12.09 -14.73
N GLU A 117 -0.79 -12.79 -15.57
CA GLU A 117 -1.12 -14.13 -16.07
C GLU A 117 -0.41 -15.22 -15.25
N GLY A 118 -1.02 -16.41 -15.21
CA GLY A 118 -0.43 -17.59 -14.56
C GLY A 118 -0.60 -17.65 -13.06
N VAL A 119 0.17 -18.54 -12.42
CA VAL A 119 0.18 -18.70 -10.96
C VAL A 119 1.06 -17.61 -10.33
N ARG A 120 0.47 -16.82 -9.48
CA ARG A 120 1.13 -15.69 -8.83
C ARG A 120 1.57 -16.06 -7.41
N PRO A 121 2.84 -15.89 -7.05
CA PRO A 121 3.29 -16.15 -5.68
C PRO A 121 2.88 -15.08 -4.68
N VAL A 122 2.49 -13.89 -5.18
CA VAL A 122 1.98 -12.75 -4.40
C VAL A 122 0.60 -12.33 -4.89
N ARG A 123 -0.14 -11.60 -4.08
CA ARG A 123 -1.37 -10.93 -4.51
C ARG A 123 -1.02 -9.64 -5.25
N LEU A 124 -1.75 -9.33 -6.31
CA LEU A 124 -1.54 -8.12 -7.11
C LEU A 124 -2.69 -7.13 -6.94
N GLY A 125 -2.37 -5.85 -6.86
CA GLY A 125 -3.33 -4.79 -6.69
C GLY A 125 -3.14 -3.61 -7.64
N VAL A 126 -4.20 -2.80 -7.81
CA VAL A 126 -4.16 -1.57 -8.62
C VAL A 126 -4.77 -0.42 -7.85
N ILE A 127 -4.10 0.74 -7.92
CA ILE A 127 -4.63 2.00 -7.39
C ILE A 127 -5.60 2.61 -8.39
N VAL A 128 -6.82 2.88 -7.95
CA VAL A 128 -7.88 3.50 -8.75
C VAL A 128 -8.32 4.80 -8.09
N MET A 129 -7.82 5.93 -8.59
CA MET A 129 -8.18 7.26 -8.06
C MET A 129 -9.56 7.72 -8.47
N CYS A 130 -10.01 7.34 -9.67
CA CYS A 130 -11.29 7.77 -10.24
C CYS A 130 -12.31 6.62 -10.24
N PRO A 131 -13.41 6.71 -9.50
CA PRO A 131 -14.39 5.62 -9.36
C PRO A 131 -14.96 5.12 -10.70
N TRP A 132 -15.14 6.01 -11.68
CA TRP A 132 -15.64 5.64 -13.01
C TRP A 132 -14.68 4.78 -13.84
N ASN A 133 -13.39 4.73 -13.48
CA ASN A 133 -12.41 3.86 -14.14
C ASN A 133 -12.39 2.44 -13.54
N LEU A 134 -13.06 2.20 -12.42
CA LEU A 134 -12.96 0.96 -11.65
C LEU A 134 -13.33 -0.27 -12.47
N ASN A 135 -14.49 -0.25 -13.16
CA ASN A 135 -14.90 -1.37 -14.00
C ASN A 135 -13.90 -1.69 -15.12
N ARG A 136 -13.29 -0.65 -15.71
CA ARG A 136 -12.25 -0.81 -16.74
C ARG A 136 -11.01 -1.46 -16.18
N VAL A 137 -10.54 -1.01 -15.02
CA VAL A 137 -9.36 -1.54 -14.33
C VAL A 137 -9.58 -3.01 -13.95
N VAL A 138 -10.70 -3.33 -13.32
CA VAL A 138 -11.01 -4.71 -12.93
C VAL A 138 -11.04 -5.65 -14.14
N ARG A 139 -11.64 -5.22 -15.25
CA ARG A 139 -11.68 -6.04 -16.47
C ARG A 139 -10.32 -6.19 -17.15
N ALA A 140 -9.48 -5.15 -17.08
CA ALA A 140 -8.19 -5.14 -17.77
C ALA A 140 -7.13 -5.98 -17.03
N TYR A 141 -7.16 -5.97 -15.69
CA TYR A 141 -6.08 -6.54 -14.89
C TYR A 141 -6.50 -7.75 -14.03
N ALA A 142 -7.79 -7.97 -13.80
CA ALA A 142 -8.28 -9.00 -12.87
C ALA A 142 -7.47 -9.01 -11.54
N PRO A 143 -7.38 -7.88 -10.83
CA PRO A 143 -6.52 -7.76 -9.66
C PRO A 143 -7.06 -8.57 -8.48
N ASP A 144 -6.20 -8.90 -7.52
CA ASP A 144 -6.59 -9.54 -6.26
C ASP A 144 -7.05 -8.49 -5.22
N PHE A 145 -6.59 -7.22 -5.38
CA PHE A 145 -6.90 -6.09 -4.50
C PHE A 145 -7.17 -4.82 -5.29
N LEU A 146 -8.07 -4.00 -4.77
CA LEU A 146 -8.26 -2.62 -5.24
C LEU A 146 -7.84 -1.63 -4.15
N PHE A 147 -7.01 -0.67 -4.54
CA PHE A 147 -6.61 0.44 -3.69
C PHE A 147 -7.36 1.69 -4.13
N LEU A 148 -8.10 2.28 -3.20
CA LEU A 148 -8.93 3.45 -3.44
C LEU A 148 -8.56 4.54 -2.45
N GLY A 149 -8.48 5.79 -2.90
CA GLY A 149 -8.07 6.80 -1.95
C GLY A 149 -8.18 8.23 -2.45
N TRP A 150 -7.61 9.09 -1.66
CA TRP A 150 -7.49 10.52 -1.90
C TRP A 150 -6.07 10.99 -1.58
N ASP A 151 -5.67 12.09 -2.16
CA ASP A 151 -4.37 12.72 -1.90
C ASP A 151 -4.43 13.68 -0.68
N ALA A 152 -3.36 14.44 -0.46
CA ALA A 152 -3.26 15.37 0.67
C ALA A 152 -4.24 16.57 0.61
N ARG A 153 -4.91 16.78 -0.52
CA ARG A 153 -5.82 17.92 -0.71
C ARG A 153 -7.16 17.67 -0.03
N VAL A 154 -7.64 18.66 0.73
CA VAL A 154 -8.90 18.55 1.48
C VAL A 154 -10.09 18.24 0.58
N TRP A 155 -10.16 18.84 -0.59
CA TRP A 155 -11.26 18.63 -1.51
C TRP A 155 -11.35 17.23 -2.08
N THR A 156 -10.20 16.56 -2.33
CA THR A 156 -10.19 15.16 -2.81
C THR A 156 -10.71 14.21 -1.76
N ARG A 157 -10.37 14.44 -0.49
CA ARG A 157 -10.93 13.72 0.65
C ARG A 157 -12.46 13.89 0.74
N ILE A 158 -12.95 15.14 0.64
CA ILE A 158 -14.38 15.43 0.66
C ILE A 158 -15.09 14.76 -0.50
N ALA A 159 -14.57 14.91 -1.72
CA ALA A 159 -15.13 14.30 -2.92
C ALA A 159 -15.18 12.77 -2.80
N PHE A 160 -14.11 12.14 -2.31
CA PHE A 160 -14.04 10.69 -2.08
C PHE A 160 -15.12 10.24 -1.08
N ARG A 161 -15.20 10.87 0.08
CA ARG A 161 -16.17 10.52 1.11
C ARG A 161 -17.60 10.73 0.63
N THR A 162 -17.90 11.85 -0.04
CA THR A 162 -19.22 12.13 -0.60
C THR A 162 -19.62 11.06 -1.63
N TRP A 163 -18.75 10.77 -2.59
CA TRP A 163 -19.00 9.75 -3.61
C TRP A 163 -19.32 8.40 -2.97
N TRP A 164 -18.46 7.93 -2.08
CA TRP A 164 -18.61 6.61 -1.51
C TRP A 164 -19.68 6.52 -0.38
N SER A 165 -20.11 7.63 0.16
CA SER A 165 -21.30 7.66 1.01
C SER A 165 -22.59 7.43 0.19
N ILE A 166 -22.59 7.82 -1.10
CA ILE A 166 -23.71 7.57 -2.01
C ILE A 166 -23.66 6.13 -2.58
N PHE A 167 -22.50 5.70 -3.07
CA PHE A 167 -22.33 4.46 -3.82
C PHE A 167 -21.87 3.26 -2.99
N SER A 168 -21.41 3.45 -1.76
CA SER A 168 -20.92 2.45 -0.81
C SER A 168 -19.69 1.66 -1.28
N LEU A 169 -18.58 1.79 -0.54
CA LEU A 169 -17.37 0.96 -0.74
C LEU A 169 -17.68 -0.52 -0.54
N GLU A 170 -18.48 -0.87 0.46
CA GLU A 170 -18.89 -2.25 0.72
C GLU A 170 -19.61 -2.88 -0.49
N ARG A 171 -20.57 -2.16 -1.08
CA ARG A 171 -21.27 -2.65 -2.29
C ARG A 171 -20.29 -2.82 -3.46
N CYS A 172 -19.32 -1.92 -3.59
CA CYS A 172 -18.29 -2.01 -4.60
C CYS A 172 -17.46 -3.28 -4.43
N GLY A 173 -16.94 -3.53 -3.23
CA GLY A 173 -16.16 -4.73 -2.93
C GLY A 173 -16.94 -6.02 -3.18
N ARG A 174 -18.21 -6.08 -2.72
CA ARG A 174 -19.09 -7.24 -2.96
C ARG A 174 -19.39 -7.46 -4.44
N ARG A 175 -19.67 -6.39 -5.18
CA ARG A 175 -19.98 -6.47 -6.63
C ARG A 175 -18.81 -7.05 -7.43
N HIS A 176 -17.60 -6.67 -7.09
CA HIS A 176 -16.39 -7.13 -7.79
C HIS A 176 -15.75 -8.34 -7.13
N GLN A 177 -16.23 -8.77 -5.95
CA GLN A 177 -15.65 -9.86 -5.15
C GLN A 177 -14.17 -9.62 -4.82
N LEU A 178 -13.81 -8.34 -4.58
CA LEU A 178 -12.46 -7.91 -4.32
C LEU A 178 -12.34 -7.22 -2.95
N PRO A 179 -11.28 -7.54 -2.19
CA PRO A 179 -10.92 -6.77 -1.01
C PRO A 179 -10.51 -5.35 -1.41
N LEU A 180 -11.06 -4.37 -0.70
CA LEU A 180 -10.76 -2.96 -0.91
C LEU A 180 -9.84 -2.47 0.21
N VAL A 181 -8.75 -1.83 -0.16
CA VAL A 181 -7.90 -1.07 0.75
C VAL A 181 -8.10 0.41 0.44
N ALA A 182 -8.36 1.22 1.46
CA ALA A 182 -8.65 2.62 1.27
C ALA A 182 -7.73 3.53 2.10
N GLY A 183 -7.44 4.72 1.61
CA GLY A 183 -6.56 5.70 2.29
C GLY A 183 -6.07 6.78 1.34
N ILE A 184 -5.19 7.65 1.78
CA ILE A 184 -4.45 7.62 3.04
C ILE A 184 -5.25 8.37 4.11
N ALA A 185 -5.64 7.68 5.17
CA ALA A 185 -6.30 8.29 6.30
C ALA A 185 -5.28 9.06 7.15
N ARG A 186 -5.53 10.36 7.35
CA ARG A 186 -4.66 11.26 8.13
C ARG A 186 -5.31 11.79 9.40
N ARG A 187 -6.53 11.34 9.67
CA ARG A 187 -7.35 11.83 10.78
C ARG A 187 -8.15 10.67 11.36
N SER A 188 -8.41 10.71 12.66
CA SER A 188 -9.24 9.70 13.33
C SER A 188 -10.62 9.57 12.70
N ASP A 189 -11.24 10.70 12.30
CA ASP A 189 -12.55 10.68 11.66
C ASP A 189 -12.58 10.02 10.27
N ASP A 190 -11.43 9.89 9.60
CA ASP A 190 -11.31 9.10 8.37
C ASP A 190 -11.33 7.59 8.69
N LEU A 191 -10.62 7.18 9.73
CA LEU A 191 -10.61 5.78 10.19
C LEU A 191 -12.00 5.36 10.67
N ASP A 192 -12.67 6.21 11.45
CA ASP A 192 -14.04 5.97 11.90
C ASP A 192 -15.01 5.84 10.74
N TRP A 193 -14.86 6.67 9.71
CA TRP A 193 -15.69 6.57 8.53
C TRP A 193 -15.40 5.30 7.73
N LEU A 194 -14.12 4.95 7.49
CA LEU A 194 -13.72 3.75 6.76
C LEU A 194 -14.14 2.47 7.49
N SER A 195 -14.09 2.44 8.82
CA SER A 195 -14.53 1.27 9.59
C SER A 195 -15.99 0.91 9.32
N ARG A 196 -16.84 1.92 9.10
CA ARG A 196 -18.26 1.73 8.73
C ARG A 196 -18.48 1.33 7.27
N GLN A 197 -17.44 1.38 6.42
CA GLN A 197 -17.52 1.03 5.00
C GLN A 197 -17.18 -0.44 4.70
N HIS A 198 -16.87 -1.23 5.74
CA HIS A 198 -16.52 -2.66 5.61
C HIS A 198 -15.40 -2.93 4.58
N VAL A 199 -14.41 -2.04 4.50
CA VAL A 199 -13.20 -2.26 3.69
C VAL A 199 -12.29 -3.30 4.35
N TYR A 200 -11.46 -3.97 3.56
CA TYR A 200 -10.45 -4.90 4.05
C TYR A 200 -9.45 -4.21 4.98
N GLY A 201 -8.91 -3.08 4.55
CA GLY A 201 -7.93 -2.33 5.30
C GLY A 201 -7.96 -0.83 5.02
N ALA A 202 -7.44 -0.07 5.95
CA ALA A 202 -7.18 1.36 5.82
C ALA A 202 -5.67 1.62 5.92
N VAL A 203 -5.11 2.24 4.88
CA VAL A 203 -3.75 2.80 4.92
C VAL A 203 -3.82 4.14 5.64
N ALA A 204 -3.02 4.33 6.66
CA ALA A 204 -3.06 5.53 7.50
C ALA A 204 -1.68 6.07 7.86
N ASP A 205 -1.59 7.42 7.84
CA ASP A 205 -0.55 8.16 8.53
C ASP A 205 -0.94 8.19 10.02
N ILE A 206 -0.30 7.35 10.82
CA ILE A 206 -0.64 7.24 12.23
C ILE A 206 0.29 8.15 13.01
N ASP A 207 -0.29 9.19 13.57
CA ASP A 207 0.39 10.01 14.57
C ASP A 207 0.20 9.33 15.96
N PRO A 208 1.26 9.15 16.74
CA PRO A 208 1.16 8.64 18.12
C PRO A 208 0.15 9.42 18.99
N THR A 209 -0.11 10.69 18.66
CA THR A 209 -1.10 11.53 19.35
C THR A 209 -2.56 11.21 18.96
N MET A 210 -2.79 10.45 17.88
CA MET A 210 -4.14 9.98 17.47
C MET A 210 -4.59 8.73 18.24
N ALA A 211 -3.80 8.24 19.16
CA ALA A 211 -4.03 7.01 19.91
C ALA A 211 -4.74 7.24 21.27
N ALA A 212 -5.27 8.44 21.51
CA ALA A 212 -6.02 8.79 22.72
C ALA A 212 -7.53 8.79 22.49
#